data_e61e7018cf32e015b6ac9e5bf8bf8fd9
#
_entry.id   e61e7018cf32e015b6ac9e5bf8bf8fd9
#
_cell.length_a   1.000
_cell.length_b   1.000
_cell.length_c   1.000
_cell.angle_alpha   90.00
_cell.angle_beta   90.00
_cell.angle_gamma   90.00
#
_symmetry.space_group_name_H-M   'P 1'
#
loop_
_entity.id
_entity.type
_entity.pdbx_description
1 polymer ?
#
loop_
_entity_poly.entity_id
_entity_poly.type
_entity_poly.pdbx_seq_one_letter_code
_entity_poly.pdbx_strand_id
1 'polypeptide(L)'
;MPRLIAFLTALVLSIATPLTAFAQQNTIFSSENPPETTEEFVEVAVQGLVGTTTERRNAVDLLVAEGKSMIPTLVLMLNISGNHVNVAKGLKQLTGETLKDWRAAMLYQEAHPEIIPHPSYRGLKLRYFTSIDPRFMQFFPPQYSSRDKMKIRFEEIAWGGVRVDGIPSLDNPKLLPAAKAEYLRDDDLVFGVSINGDARAYPLRIMGWHEMFNEVIGGVPVALAYCTLCGSGILFETQVEGRDEPLVFGSSGFLYRSNKLMFDRATNSLWNQFTGEPVSGPLVDEGIKLKIRPVAITSWKAWREANPETQVLSLETGHYRDYGSGVVYREYFASPDLMFPTIVRDESRIKRKDYVFGIREFGAAKAWPLKAFEKERIINDRVGQTDVVLIGDPLTRTVRAYERGGRTFSMEKGVLVSDGKRWAVTEDALKGPKNKTLARVPGHIAYWFAWDGYLGVESALYDG
;
A
#
# COMPACT_ATOMS: atom_id res chain seq x y z
N MET A 1 1.22 -11.02 28.59
CA MET A 1 0.79 -11.82 27.42
C MET A 1 -0.70 -11.75 27.04
N PRO A 2 -1.67 -11.11 27.75
CA PRO A 2 -3.07 -11.05 27.29
C PRO A 2 -3.49 -9.75 26.56
N ARG A 3 -2.62 -8.74 26.42
CA ARG A 3 -3.03 -7.43 25.88
C ARG A 3 -2.84 -7.23 24.38
N LEU A 4 -2.01 -8.02 23.72
CA LEU A 4 -1.79 -7.92 22.27
C LEU A 4 -2.79 -8.75 21.46
N ILE A 5 -3.27 -9.86 22.04
CA ILE A 5 -4.40 -10.63 21.49
C ILE A 5 -5.67 -9.76 21.45
N ALA A 6 -5.81 -8.80 22.35
CA ALA A 6 -6.95 -7.88 22.36
C ALA A 6 -6.99 -6.90 21.18
N PHE A 7 -5.86 -6.55 20.52
CA PHE A 7 -5.89 -5.64 19.37
C PHE A 7 -6.18 -6.38 18.06
N LEU A 8 -5.63 -7.59 17.88
CA LEU A 8 -6.01 -8.48 16.77
C LEU A 8 -7.40 -9.12 17.01
N THR A 9 -7.76 -9.44 18.28
CA THR A 9 -9.11 -9.91 18.64
C THR A 9 -10.16 -8.81 18.61
N ALA A 10 -9.84 -7.54 18.88
CA ALA A 10 -10.77 -6.44 18.64
C ALA A 10 -10.97 -6.17 17.13
N LEU A 11 -9.96 -6.42 16.30
CA LEU A 11 -10.09 -6.39 14.84
C LEU A 11 -10.93 -7.58 14.32
N VAL A 12 -10.88 -8.74 15.00
CA VAL A 12 -11.67 -9.95 14.66
C VAL A 12 -13.05 -9.96 15.32
N LEU A 13 -13.20 -9.38 16.52
CA LEU A 13 -14.48 -9.31 17.24
C LEU A 13 -15.46 -8.29 16.66
N SER A 14 -15.02 -7.34 15.83
CA SER A 14 -15.91 -6.44 15.10
C SER A 14 -16.59 -7.09 13.86
N ILE A 15 -16.20 -8.32 13.50
CA ILE A 15 -16.81 -9.05 12.36
C ILE A 15 -18.23 -9.56 12.68
N ALA A 16 -18.60 -9.71 13.95
CA ALA A 16 -19.95 -10.17 14.33
C ALA A 16 -21.03 -9.08 14.20
N THR A 17 -20.68 -7.80 14.22
CA THR A 17 -21.63 -6.70 14.13
C THR A 17 -22.12 -6.33 12.70
N PRO A 18 -21.35 -6.53 11.61
CA PRO A 18 -21.85 -6.25 10.27
C PRO A 18 -22.99 -7.17 9.81
N LEU A 19 -23.05 -8.42 10.29
CA LEU A 19 -24.08 -9.37 9.85
C LEU A 19 -25.49 -8.98 10.31
N THR A 20 -25.65 -8.32 11.47
CA THR A 20 -26.96 -7.85 11.94
C THR A 20 -27.50 -6.66 11.16
N ALA A 21 -26.63 -5.84 10.55
CA ALA A 21 -27.03 -4.73 9.68
C ALA A 21 -27.60 -5.19 8.32
N PHE A 22 -27.46 -6.48 7.97
CA PHE A 22 -28.05 -7.08 6.77
C PHE A 22 -29.51 -7.56 6.99
N ALA A 23 -30.02 -7.57 8.21
CA ALA A 23 -31.23 -8.28 8.61
C ALA A 23 -32.55 -7.49 8.40
N GLN A 24 -32.79 -6.93 7.20
CA GLN A 24 -34.16 -6.52 6.79
C GLN A 24 -34.50 -7.24 5.49
N GLN A 25 -34.98 -8.47 5.60
CA GLN A 25 -35.43 -9.23 4.44
C GLN A 25 -36.86 -9.70 4.67
N ASN A 26 -37.78 -9.29 3.77
CA ASN A 26 -39.17 -9.75 3.75
C ASN A 26 -39.44 -10.83 2.69
N THR A 27 -38.52 -11.04 1.74
CA THR A 27 -38.67 -11.98 0.64
C THR A 27 -37.65 -13.11 0.75
N ILE A 28 -38.13 -14.36 0.70
CA ILE A 28 -37.29 -15.56 0.63
C ILE A 28 -37.22 -16.00 -0.83
N PHE A 29 -36.01 -16.06 -1.39
CA PHE A 29 -35.78 -16.53 -2.74
C PHE A 29 -35.49 -18.05 -2.74
N SER A 30 -36.00 -18.73 -3.77
CA SER A 30 -35.89 -20.16 -3.99
C SER A 30 -35.98 -20.49 -5.48
N SER A 31 -35.82 -21.75 -5.86
CA SER A 31 -36.10 -22.21 -7.25
C SER A 31 -37.53 -21.95 -7.72
N GLU A 32 -38.47 -21.85 -6.80
CA GLU A 32 -39.89 -21.54 -7.10
C GLU A 32 -40.17 -20.04 -7.15
N ASN A 33 -39.30 -19.24 -6.54
CA ASN A 33 -39.31 -17.78 -6.53
C ASN A 33 -37.89 -17.24 -6.80
N PRO A 34 -37.40 -17.36 -8.04
CA PRO A 34 -36.05 -16.92 -8.38
C PRO A 34 -35.93 -15.39 -8.45
N PRO A 35 -34.71 -14.82 -8.27
CA PRO A 35 -34.49 -13.40 -8.46
C PRO A 35 -34.59 -13.02 -9.95
N GLU A 36 -35.16 -11.85 -10.23
CA GLU A 36 -35.30 -11.33 -11.59
C GLU A 36 -34.51 -10.02 -11.80
N THR A 37 -34.23 -9.29 -10.73
CA THR A 37 -33.57 -7.99 -10.79
C THR A 37 -32.20 -8.01 -10.11
N THR A 38 -31.37 -7.02 -10.47
CA THR A 38 -30.04 -6.82 -9.85
C THR A 38 -30.13 -6.67 -8.32
N GLU A 39 -31.12 -5.94 -7.83
CA GLU A 39 -31.39 -5.74 -6.41
C GLU A 39 -31.77 -7.03 -5.72
N GLU A 40 -32.58 -7.87 -6.35
CA GLU A 40 -32.97 -9.18 -5.81
C GLU A 40 -31.75 -10.13 -5.71
N PHE A 41 -30.83 -10.10 -6.66
CA PHE A 41 -29.57 -10.84 -6.54
C PHE A 41 -28.71 -10.37 -5.37
N VAL A 42 -28.76 -9.08 -4.99
CA VAL A 42 -28.12 -8.61 -3.75
C VAL A 42 -28.80 -9.25 -2.54
N GLU A 43 -30.14 -9.30 -2.51
CA GLU A 43 -30.90 -9.90 -1.41
C GLU A 43 -30.68 -11.42 -1.32
N VAL A 44 -30.55 -12.11 -2.46
CA VAL A 44 -30.16 -13.53 -2.48
C VAL A 44 -28.78 -13.74 -1.83
N ALA A 45 -27.80 -12.91 -2.16
CA ALA A 45 -26.49 -13.00 -1.53
C ALA A 45 -26.55 -12.73 -0.02
N VAL A 46 -27.36 -11.77 0.41
CA VAL A 46 -27.63 -11.49 1.83
C VAL A 46 -28.32 -12.69 2.50
N GLN A 47 -29.33 -13.30 1.88
CA GLN A 47 -29.98 -14.53 2.35
C GLN A 47 -28.94 -15.66 2.53
N GLY A 48 -27.97 -15.78 1.62
CA GLY A 48 -26.85 -16.73 1.71
C GLY A 48 -25.91 -16.46 2.87
N LEU A 49 -25.87 -15.24 3.40
CA LEU A 49 -25.03 -14.85 4.54
C LEU A 49 -25.75 -15.02 5.89
N VAL A 50 -27.02 -14.60 5.99
CA VAL A 50 -27.71 -14.47 7.29
C VAL A 50 -28.91 -15.40 7.46
N GLY A 51 -29.38 -16.07 6.41
CA GLY A 51 -30.53 -16.98 6.46
C GLY A 51 -30.32 -18.25 7.28
N THR A 52 -31.37 -19.06 7.44
CA THR A 52 -31.30 -20.41 7.99
C THR A 52 -30.40 -21.32 7.13
N THR A 53 -30.04 -22.47 7.62
CA THR A 53 -29.16 -23.41 6.86
C THR A 53 -29.76 -23.77 5.48
N THR A 54 -31.09 -23.93 5.39
CA THR A 54 -31.76 -24.24 4.11
C THR A 54 -31.76 -23.03 3.20
N GLU A 55 -32.11 -21.84 3.71
CA GLU A 55 -32.13 -20.59 2.94
C GLU A 55 -30.74 -20.26 2.40
N ARG A 56 -29.66 -20.40 3.21
CA ARG A 56 -28.28 -20.19 2.76
C ARG A 56 -27.88 -21.13 1.63
N ARG A 57 -28.26 -22.41 1.71
CA ARG A 57 -27.99 -23.36 0.65
C ARG A 57 -28.71 -22.98 -0.64
N ASN A 58 -30.06 -22.73 -0.55
CA ASN A 58 -30.87 -22.36 -1.70
C ASN A 58 -30.35 -21.07 -2.36
N ALA A 59 -29.95 -20.07 -1.56
CA ALA A 59 -29.36 -18.82 -2.06
C ALA A 59 -28.06 -19.08 -2.84
N VAL A 60 -27.17 -19.91 -2.31
CA VAL A 60 -25.93 -20.27 -3.03
C VAL A 60 -26.24 -21.04 -4.31
N ASP A 61 -27.19 -21.96 -4.31
CA ASP A 61 -27.59 -22.70 -5.50
C ASP A 61 -28.14 -21.77 -6.59
N LEU A 62 -28.93 -20.74 -6.24
CA LEU A 62 -29.41 -19.70 -7.16
C LEU A 62 -28.26 -18.88 -7.75
N LEU A 63 -27.32 -18.44 -6.92
CA LEU A 63 -26.14 -17.69 -7.39
C LEU A 63 -25.27 -18.53 -8.34
N VAL A 64 -25.10 -19.82 -8.03
CA VAL A 64 -24.34 -20.74 -8.88
C VAL A 64 -25.04 -20.99 -10.23
N ALA A 65 -26.37 -21.05 -10.26
CA ALA A 65 -27.13 -21.21 -11.49
C ALA A 65 -26.95 -20.03 -12.48
N GLU A 66 -26.70 -18.83 -11.97
CA GLU A 66 -26.40 -17.62 -12.79
C GLU A 66 -25.03 -17.71 -13.49
N GLY A 67 -24.10 -18.52 -12.98
CA GLY A 67 -22.85 -18.82 -13.65
C GLY A 67 -21.63 -18.05 -13.13
N LYS A 68 -20.56 -18.03 -13.95
CA LYS A 68 -19.22 -17.55 -13.53
C LYS A 68 -19.17 -16.07 -13.12
N SER A 69 -20.10 -15.24 -13.56
CA SER A 69 -20.21 -13.84 -13.15
C SER A 69 -20.44 -13.69 -11.63
N MET A 70 -20.95 -14.74 -10.98
CA MET A 70 -21.18 -14.79 -9.53
C MET A 70 -19.94 -15.20 -8.71
N ILE A 71 -18.84 -15.59 -9.34
CA ILE A 71 -17.59 -15.93 -8.62
C ILE A 71 -17.17 -14.79 -7.68
N PRO A 72 -17.08 -13.52 -8.09
CA PRO A 72 -16.72 -12.43 -7.19
C PRO A 72 -17.68 -12.24 -6.02
N THR A 73 -18.99 -12.46 -6.25
CA THR A 73 -20.02 -12.43 -5.19
C THR A 73 -19.74 -13.52 -4.15
N LEU A 74 -19.52 -14.76 -4.58
CA LEU A 74 -19.20 -15.87 -3.69
C LEU A 74 -17.87 -15.69 -2.95
N VAL A 75 -16.84 -15.11 -3.60
CA VAL A 75 -15.57 -14.75 -2.97
C VAL A 75 -15.79 -13.73 -1.83
N LEU A 76 -16.61 -12.70 -2.07
CA LEU A 76 -16.95 -11.72 -1.05
C LEU A 76 -17.75 -12.35 0.09
N MET A 77 -18.73 -13.20 -0.22
CA MET A 77 -19.52 -13.93 0.79
C MET A 77 -18.63 -14.84 1.64
N LEU A 78 -17.63 -15.49 1.05
CA LEU A 78 -16.68 -16.33 1.77
C LEU A 78 -15.83 -15.51 2.75
N ASN A 79 -15.43 -14.30 2.35
CA ASN A 79 -14.71 -13.35 3.22
C ASN A 79 -15.60 -12.90 4.40
N ILE A 80 -16.86 -12.53 4.14
CA ILE A 80 -17.80 -12.03 5.17
C ILE A 80 -18.19 -13.15 6.14
N SER A 81 -18.45 -14.37 5.64
CA SER A 81 -18.98 -15.50 6.43
C SER A 81 -17.91 -16.34 7.15
N GLY A 82 -16.63 -16.01 6.99
CA GLY A 82 -15.56 -16.78 7.63
C GLY A 82 -15.42 -18.20 7.07
N ASN A 83 -15.45 -18.37 5.76
CA ASN A 83 -15.24 -19.64 5.03
C ASN A 83 -16.41 -20.63 5.14
N HIS A 84 -17.63 -20.16 4.95
CA HIS A 84 -18.83 -20.99 4.99
C HIS A 84 -18.81 -22.11 3.93
N VAL A 85 -19.12 -23.34 4.36
CA VAL A 85 -18.99 -24.58 3.54
C VAL A 85 -19.84 -24.58 2.26
N ASN A 86 -21.06 -24.00 2.27
CA ASN A 86 -21.91 -23.95 1.06
C ASN A 86 -21.33 -23.00 0.02
N VAL A 87 -20.79 -21.84 0.45
CA VAL A 87 -20.14 -20.88 -0.45
C VAL A 87 -18.89 -21.49 -1.08
N ALA A 88 -18.09 -22.23 -0.30
CA ALA A 88 -16.91 -22.93 -0.82
C ALA A 88 -17.29 -24.01 -1.84
N LYS A 89 -18.41 -24.74 -1.63
CA LYS A 89 -18.95 -25.71 -2.60
C LYS A 89 -19.41 -25.01 -3.89
N GLY A 90 -20.12 -23.90 -3.78
CA GLY A 90 -20.55 -23.12 -4.94
C GLY A 90 -19.37 -22.59 -5.75
N LEU A 91 -18.32 -22.07 -5.09
CA LEU A 91 -17.08 -21.69 -5.76
C LEU A 91 -16.43 -22.86 -6.49
N LYS A 92 -16.33 -24.04 -5.85
CA LYS A 92 -15.78 -25.24 -6.49
C LYS A 92 -16.57 -25.63 -7.75
N GLN A 93 -17.90 -25.51 -7.71
CA GLN A 93 -18.74 -25.85 -8.86
C GLN A 93 -18.50 -24.89 -10.04
N LEU A 94 -18.31 -23.58 -9.79
CA LEU A 94 -18.10 -22.59 -10.84
C LEU A 94 -16.64 -22.56 -11.36
N THR A 95 -15.67 -22.80 -10.50
CA THR A 95 -14.23 -22.69 -10.83
C THR A 95 -13.63 -24.02 -11.26
N GLY A 96 -14.20 -25.17 -10.82
CA GLY A 96 -13.60 -26.49 -10.93
C GLY A 96 -12.51 -26.76 -9.88
N GLU A 97 -12.13 -25.76 -9.08
CA GLU A 97 -11.03 -25.83 -8.13
C GLU A 97 -11.50 -25.86 -6.66
N THR A 98 -10.73 -26.51 -5.80
CA THR A 98 -10.97 -26.46 -4.36
C THR A 98 -10.19 -25.30 -3.74
N LEU A 99 -10.87 -24.16 -3.57
CA LEU A 99 -10.32 -22.99 -2.93
C LEU A 99 -10.50 -23.14 -1.40
N LYS A 100 -9.40 -23.35 -0.68
CA LYS A 100 -9.42 -23.74 0.74
C LYS A 100 -9.98 -22.69 1.69
N ASP A 101 -9.83 -21.41 1.33
CA ASP A 101 -10.24 -20.25 2.12
C ASP A 101 -10.44 -19.02 1.23
N TRP A 102 -10.90 -17.91 1.82
CA TRP A 102 -11.12 -16.67 1.10
C TRP A 102 -9.83 -16.08 0.47
N ARG A 103 -8.65 -16.38 1.05
CA ARG A 103 -7.36 -15.94 0.49
C ARG A 103 -7.06 -16.63 -0.82
N ALA A 104 -7.27 -17.94 -0.86
CA ALA A 104 -7.14 -18.72 -2.11
C ALA A 104 -8.16 -18.26 -3.15
N ALA A 105 -9.39 -17.93 -2.72
CA ALA A 105 -10.44 -17.42 -3.61
C ALA A 105 -10.10 -16.01 -4.16
N MET A 106 -9.51 -15.13 -3.37
CA MET A 106 -9.02 -13.82 -3.84
C MET A 106 -7.88 -13.96 -4.85
N LEU A 107 -6.93 -14.88 -4.63
CA LEU A 107 -5.85 -15.16 -5.59
C LEU A 107 -6.40 -15.72 -6.91
N TYR A 108 -7.40 -16.60 -6.85
CA TYR A 108 -8.11 -17.09 -8.03
C TYR A 108 -8.74 -15.92 -8.80
N GLN A 109 -9.47 -15.04 -8.10
CA GLN A 109 -10.09 -13.86 -8.70
C GLN A 109 -9.06 -12.88 -9.31
N GLU A 110 -7.91 -12.68 -8.66
CA GLU A 110 -6.81 -11.87 -9.19
C GLU A 110 -6.23 -12.48 -10.48
N ALA A 111 -6.09 -13.82 -10.51
CA ALA A 111 -5.56 -14.57 -11.66
C ALA A 111 -6.50 -14.61 -12.87
N HIS A 112 -7.80 -14.36 -12.66
CA HIS A 112 -8.85 -14.45 -13.71
C HIS A 112 -9.51 -13.08 -13.97
N PRO A 113 -8.79 -12.10 -14.55
CA PRO A 113 -9.32 -10.76 -14.83
C PRO A 113 -10.43 -10.74 -15.88
N GLU A 114 -10.56 -11.81 -16.66
CA GLU A 114 -11.63 -12.01 -17.66
C GLU A 114 -13.00 -12.24 -17.02
N ILE A 115 -13.07 -12.64 -15.75
CA ILE A 115 -14.32 -12.83 -15.02
C ILE A 115 -14.90 -11.47 -14.66
N ILE A 116 -15.93 -11.05 -15.39
CA ILE A 116 -16.66 -9.82 -15.12
C ILE A 116 -17.69 -10.10 -14.02
N PRO A 117 -17.65 -9.37 -12.88
CA PRO A 117 -18.65 -9.50 -11.83
C PRO A 117 -20.07 -9.25 -12.34
N HIS A 118 -21.03 -10.01 -11.83
CA HIS A 118 -22.45 -9.73 -12.05
C HIS A 118 -22.80 -8.31 -11.56
N PRO A 119 -23.75 -7.60 -12.21
CA PRO A 119 -24.11 -6.22 -11.82
C PRO A 119 -24.48 -6.05 -10.33
N SER A 120 -25.06 -7.06 -9.69
CA SER A 120 -25.40 -7.06 -8.26
C SER A 120 -24.19 -7.03 -7.33
N TYR A 121 -23.01 -7.44 -7.79
CA TYR A 121 -21.80 -7.49 -6.97
C TYR A 121 -21.46 -6.14 -6.34
N ARG A 122 -21.61 -5.06 -7.12
CA ARG A 122 -21.33 -3.70 -6.63
C ARG A 122 -22.26 -3.34 -5.46
N GLY A 123 -23.55 -3.61 -5.59
CA GLY A 123 -24.56 -3.34 -4.55
C GLY A 123 -24.24 -4.08 -3.26
N LEU A 124 -23.94 -5.38 -3.34
CA LEU A 124 -23.56 -6.19 -2.19
C LEU A 124 -22.29 -5.66 -1.51
N LYS A 125 -21.26 -5.35 -2.29
CA LYS A 125 -19.97 -4.90 -1.74
C LYS A 125 -20.07 -3.52 -1.09
N LEU A 126 -20.81 -2.59 -1.68
CA LEU A 126 -21.08 -1.29 -1.08
C LEU A 126 -21.92 -1.42 0.21
N ARG A 127 -22.93 -2.29 0.22
CA ARG A 127 -23.70 -2.60 1.44
C ARG A 127 -22.79 -3.17 2.55
N TYR A 128 -21.88 -4.07 2.20
CA TYR A 128 -20.87 -4.57 3.14
C TYR A 128 -19.99 -3.45 3.67
N PHE A 129 -19.41 -2.62 2.82
CA PHE A 129 -18.56 -1.53 3.24
C PHE A 129 -19.29 -0.52 4.13
N THR A 130 -20.51 -0.11 3.77
CA THR A 130 -21.31 0.85 4.56
C THR A 130 -21.74 0.28 5.90
N SER A 131 -21.90 -1.03 6.02
CA SER A 131 -22.17 -1.66 7.33
C SER A 131 -20.99 -1.53 8.32
N ILE A 132 -19.77 -1.36 7.81
CA ILE A 132 -18.56 -1.14 8.62
C ILE A 132 -18.40 0.35 8.94
N ASP A 133 -18.46 1.19 7.93
CA ASP A 133 -18.38 2.66 8.05
C ASP A 133 -19.17 3.32 6.91
N PRO A 134 -20.27 4.05 7.21
CA PRO A 134 -21.05 4.74 6.18
C PRO A 134 -20.22 5.70 5.31
N ARG A 135 -19.11 6.24 5.82
CA ARG A 135 -18.19 7.12 5.08
C ARG A 135 -17.52 6.44 3.90
N PHE A 136 -17.48 5.12 3.84
CA PHE A 136 -16.91 4.41 2.69
C PHE A 136 -17.62 4.71 1.37
N MET A 137 -18.91 5.10 1.41
CA MET A 137 -19.65 5.48 0.21
C MET A 137 -19.07 6.70 -0.51
N GLN A 138 -18.43 7.62 0.20
CA GLN A 138 -17.84 8.82 -0.39
C GLN A 138 -16.77 8.52 -1.45
N PHE A 139 -16.13 7.35 -1.38
CA PHE A 139 -15.07 6.93 -2.30
C PHE A 139 -15.60 6.32 -3.61
N PHE A 140 -16.89 6.00 -3.66
CA PHE A 140 -17.47 5.27 -4.78
C PHE A 140 -18.73 5.96 -5.36
N PRO A 141 -18.67 7.28 -5.65
CA PRO A 141 -19.82 7.94 -6.28
C PRO A 141 -20.05 7.31 -7.66
N PRO A 142 -21.33 6.96 -8.02
CA PRO A 142 -21.64 6.15 -9.20
C PRO A 142 -21.01 6.65 -10.51
N GLN A 143 -20.99 7.98 -10.70
CA GLN A 143 -20.48 8.62 -11.91
C GLN A 143 -18.95 8.48 -12.10
N TYR A 144 -18.20 8.13 -11.05
CA TYR A 144 -16.73 8.05 -11.08
C TYR A 144 -16.17 6.68 -10.65
N SER A 145 -17.04 5.74 -10.36
CA SER A 145 -16.64 4.44 -9.85
C SER A 145 -17.33 3.26 -10.53
N SER A 146 -17.88 3.47 -11.71
CA SER A 146 -18.26 2.39 -12.62
C SER A 146 -17.01 1.63 -13.10
N ARG A 147 -17.19 0.41 -13.63
CA ARG A 147 -16.08 -0.45 -14.06
C ARG A 147 -15.17 0.22 -15.11
N ASP A 148 -15.75 0.98 -16.03
CA ASP A 148 -15.05 1.72 -17.08
C ASP A 148 -14.33 2.97 -16.58
N LYS A 149 -14.71 3.50 -15.43
CA LYS A 149 -14.10 4.69 -14.82
C LYS A 149 -12.97 4.35 -13.85
N MET A 150 -13.13 3.30 -13.06
CA MET A 150 -12.10 2.91 -12.11
C MET A 150 -10.83 2.42 -12.82
N LYS A 151 -9.66 2.83 -12.34
CA LYS A 151 -8.35 2.39 -12.87
C LYS A 151 -7.88 1.08 -12.25
N ILE A 152 -8.62 0.55 -11.28
CA ILE A 152 -8.38 -0.73 -10.62
C ILE A 152 -9.66 -1.53 -10.56
N ARG A 153 -9.56 -2.86 -10.47
CA ARG A 153 -10.72 -3.73 -10.36
C ARG A 153 -11.35 -3.59 -8.99
N PHE A 154 -12.65 -3.22 -8.95
CA PHE A 154 -13.38 -3.02 -7.71
C PHE A 154 -13.44 -4.28 -6.85
N GLU A 155 -13.51 -5.45 -7.47
CA GLU A 155 -13.51 -6.76 -6.81
C GLU A 155 -12.21 -7.05 -6.04
N GLU A 156 -11.07 -6.46 -6.42
CA GLU A 156 -9.80 -6.61 -5.75
C GLU A 156 -9.58 -5.63 -4.58
N ILE A 157 -10.46 -4.66 -4.38
CA ILE A 157 -10.41 -3.78 -3.21
C ILE A 157 -10.88 -4.57 -1.99
N ALA A 158 -10.05 -4.63 -0.95
CA ALA A 158 -10.38 -5.27 0.32
C ALA A 158 -10.46 -4.23 1.46
N TRP A 159 -11.34 -4.49 2.44
CA TRP A 159 -11.29 -3.73 3.68
C TRP A 159 -10.07 -4.14 4.50
N GLY A 160 -9.22 -3.16 4.85
CA GLY A 160 -7.96 -3.35 5.57
C GLY A 160 -8.10 -3.50 7.08
N GLY A 161 -9.34 -3.66 7.61
CA GLY A 161 -9.57 -3.85 9.05
C GLY A 161 -9.75 -2.56 9.84
N VAL A 162 -9.67 -1.39 9.22
CA VAL A 162 -9.84 -0.08 9.88
C VAL A 162 -10.89 0.77 9.15
N ARG A 163 -11.54 1.68 9.88
CA ARG A 163 -12.47 2.66 9.31
C ARG A 163 -11.72 3.77 8.58
N VAL A 164 -12.47 4.64 7.91
CA VAL A 164 -11.89 5.87 7.33
C VAL A 164 -11.15 6.65 8.42
N ASP A 165 -9.88 7.01 8.18
CA ASP A 165 -8.97 7.62 9.15
C ASP A 165 -8.81 6.83 10.47
N GLY A 166 -9.10 5.52 10.46
CA GLY A 166 -8.84 4.66 11.61
C GLY A 166 -7.34 4.53 11.95
N ILE A 167 -6.49 4.80 10.96
CA ILE A 167 -5.07 5.10 11.11
C ILE A 167 -4.94 6.60 10.82
N PRO A 168 -4.84 7.46 11.86
CA PRO A 168 -4.85 8.91 11.67
C PRO A 168 -3.55 9.41 11.06
N SER A 169 -3.64 10.25 10.02
CA SER A 169 -2.49 10.97 9.47
C SER A 169 -1.93 11.98 10.48
N LEU A 170 -0.66 12.34 10.29
CA LEU A 170 -0.02 13.43 11.02
C LEU A 170 0.04 14.66 10.10
N ASP A 171 -0.80 15.64 10.37
CA ASP A 171 -0.89 16.85 9.56
C ASP A 171 -0.13 17.98 10.25
N ASN A 172 0.98 18.45 9.64
CA ASN A 172 1.92 19.43 10.21
C ASN A 172 2.34 19.07 11.65
N PRO A 173 2.92 17.88 11.89
CA PRO A 173 3.21 17.39 13.23
C PRO A 173 4.30 18.21 13.92
N LYS A 174 4.31 18.17 15.24
CA LYS A 174 5.35 18.80 16.04
C LYS A 174 6.70 18.12 15.81
N LEU A 175 7.71 18.93 15.55
CA LEU A 175 9.09 18.49 15.38
C LEU A 175 9.96 18.95 16.56
N LEU A 176 11.09 18.27 16.75
CA LEU A 176 12.11 18.56 17.76
C LEU A 176 13.47 18.72 17.06
N PRO A 177 14.35 19.60 17.53
CA PRO A 177 15.77 19.53 17.15
C PRO A 177 16.37 18.18 17.49
N ALA A 178 17.29 17.69 16.67
CA ALA A 178 17.96 16.38 16.85
C ALA A 178 18.50 16.17 18.27
N ALA A 179 19.07 17.20 18.87
CA ALA A 179 19.63 17.15 20.23
C ALA A 179 18.58 16.88 21.34
N LYS A 180 17.29 17.08 21.07
CA LYS A 180 16.19 16.82 22.02
C LYS A 180 15.48 15.49 21.77
N ALA A 181 15.92 14.70 20.81
CA ALA A 181 15.33 13.42 20.45
C ALA A 181 15.86 12.26 21.28
N GLU A 182 15.89 12.40 22.59
CA GLU A 182 16.44 11.39 23.55
C GLU A 182 15.69 10.05 23.50
N TYR A 183 14.48 10.02 22.94
CA TYR A 183 13.68 8.80 22.79
C TYR A 183 14.18 7.87 21.67
N LEU A 184 15.07 8.35 20.77
CA LEU A 184 15.63 7.59 19.68
C LEU A 184 16.99 6.97 20.04
N ARG A 185 17.17 5.72 19.62
CA ARG A 185 18.44 5.02 19.64
C ARG A 185 19.16 5.21 18.29
N ASP A 186 20.46 5.03 18.30
CA ASP A 186 21.30 5.14 17.11
C ASP A 186 20.87 4.23 15.96
N ASP A 187 20.35 3.03 16.29
CA ASP A 187 19.89 2.00 15.35
C ASP A 187 18.40 2.11 14.96
N ASP A 188 17.62 2.99 15.59
CA ASP A 188 16.24 3.23 15.17
C ASP A 188 16.19 3.68 13.71
N LEU A 189 15.32 3.06 12.90
CA LEU A 189 15.14 3.45 11.52
C LEU A 189 14.23 4.66 11.38
N VAL A 190 14.61 5.56 10.50
CA VAL A 190 13.85 6.77 10.17
C VAL A 190 13.64 6.89 8.66
N PHE A 191 12.52 7.50 8.26
CA PHE A 191 12.41 8.13 6.96
C PHE A 191 13.11 9.48 7.05
N GLY A 192 14.20 9.64 6.30
CA GLY A 192 14.92 10.89 6.16
C GLY A 192 14.49 11.61 4.89
N VAL A 193 14.08 12.86 5.03
CA VAL A 193 13.66 13.75 3.95
C VAL A 193 14.48 15.02 4.00
N SER A 194 15.03 15.45 2.87
CA SER A 194 15.69 16.75 2.73
C SER A 194 15.19 17.42 1.46
N ILE A 195 14.64 18.62 1.59
CA ILE A 195 14.13 19.44 0.48
C ILE A 195 14.61 20.87 0.70
N ASN A 196 15.31 21.43 -0.28
CA ASN A 196 15.84 22.80 -0.23
C ASN A 196 16.63 23.13 1.05
N GLY A 197 17.36 22.14 1.60
CA GLY A 197 18.15 22.30 2.83
C GLY A 197 17.36 22.09 4.14
N ASP A 198 16.02 21.95 4.09
CA ASP A 198 15.21 21.55 5.25
C ASP A 198 15.26 20.02 5.39
N ALA A 199 16.00 19.54 6.40
CA ALA A 199 16.17 18.12 6.67
C ALA A 199 15.31 17.69 7.85
N ARG A 200 14.54 16.62 7.67
CA ARG A 200 13.62 16.07 8.68
C ARG A 200 13.70 14.57 8.77
N ALA A 201 13.46 14.03 9.97
CA ALA A 201 13.44 12.61 10.25
C ALA A 201 12.09 12.17 10.84
N TYR A 202 11.53 11.08 10.31
CA TYR A 202 10.27 10.50 10.75
C TYR A 202 10.51 9.05 11.16
N PRO A 203 10.60 8.75 12.47
CA PRO A 203 10.90 7.40 12.95
C PRO A 203 9.85 6.38 12.52
N LEU A 204 10.30 5.23 11.97
CA LEU A 204 9.41 4.18 11.50
C LEU A 204 8.49 3.65 12.61
N ARG A 205 8.98 3.65 13.86
CA ARG A 205 8.18 3.25 15.02
C ARG A 205 6.98 4.15 15.32
N ILE A 206 7.04 5.43 14.91
CA ILE A 206 5.91 6.36 14.96
C ILE A 206 5.08 6.22 13.69
N MET A 207 5.76 6.25 12.53
CA MET A 207 5.07 6.16 11.24
C MET A 207 4.32 4.83 11.05
N GLY A 208 4.72 3.77 11.74
CA GLY A 208 3.97 2.51 11.74
C GLY A 208 2.56 2.61 12.35
N TRP A 209 2.29 3.60 13.20
CA TRP A 209 0.97 3.87 13.79
C TRP A 209 0.13 4.87 12.99
N HIS A 210 0.77 5.69 12.16
CA HIS A 210 0.13 6.81 11.46
C HIS A 210 0.08 6.62 9.95
N GLU A 211 1.05 5.91 9.40
CA GLU A 211 1.13 5.53 7.98
C GLU A 211 1.09 6.71 6.99
N MET A 212 0.96 7.94 7.49
CA MET A 212 0.91 9.13 6.66
C MET A 212 1.28 10.40 7.44
N PHE A 213 2.03 11.29 6.79
CA PHE A 213 2.07 12.69 7.17
C PHE A 213 1.77 13.59 5.97
N ASN A 214 1.25 14.79 6.26
CA ASN A 214 1.08 15.90 5.32
C ASN A 214 1.81 17.11 5.90
N GLU A 215 2.76 17.67 5.17
CA GLU A 215 3.61 18.79 5.64
C GLU A 215 4.09 19.68 4.49
N VAL A 216 4.66 20.85 4.86
CA VAL A 216 5.47 21.66 3.97
C VAL A 216 6.93 21.56 4.41
N ILE A 217 7.79 21.02 3.55
CA ILE A 217 9.22 20.82 3.79
C ILE A 217 10.01 21.66 2.79
N GLY A 218 10.86 22.56 3.28
CA GLY A 218 11.64 23.44 2.41
C GLY A 218 10.80 24.24 1.43
N GLY A 219 9.58 24.63 1.81
CA GLY A 219 8.63 25.35 0.98
C GLY A 219 7.84 24.49 -0.01
N VAL A 220 8.01 23.17 0.00
CA VAL A 220 7.30 22.23 -0.89
C VAL A 220 6.24 21.44 -0.11
N PRO A 221 4.95 21.52 -0.48
CA PRO A 221 3.91 20.68 0.11
C PRO A 221 4.14 19.21 -0.27
N VAL A 222 4.19 18.33 0.73
CA VAL A 222 4.43 16.90 0.54
C VAL A 222 3.56 16.04 1.44
N ALA A 223 3.33 14.80 1.01
CA ALA A 223 2.78 13.74 1.83
C ALA A 223 3.68 12.50 1.74
N LEU A 224 4.06 11.94 2.88
CA LEU A 224 4.60 10.58 2.93
C LEU A 224 3.44 9.61 3.11
N ALA A 225 3.29 8.68 2.20
CA ALA A 225 2.37 7.55 2.35
C ALA A 225 3.17 6.28 2.65
N TYR A 226 2.99 5.73 3.85
CA TYR A 226 3.67 4.52 4.30
C TYR A 226 2.67 3.36 4.40
N CYS A 227 2.83 2.35 3.55
CA CYS A 227 2.15 1.08 3.69
C CYS A 227 3.00 0.14 4.55
N THR A 228 2.65 -0.01 5.82
CA THR A 228 3.39 -0.88 6.76
C THR A 228 3.42 -2.33 6.31
N LEU A 229 2.29 -2.83 5.77
CA LEU A 229 2.18 -4.20 5.26
C LEU A 229 3.08 -4.46 4.04
N CYS A 230 3.35 -3.42 3.24
CA CYS A 230 4.18 -3.50 2.04
C CYS A 230 5.63 -3.11 2.30
N GLY A 231 5.95 -2.59 3.49
CA GLY A 231 7.24 -2.02 3.80
C GLY A 231 7.62 -0.82 2.92
N SER A 232 6.62 -0.16 2.27
CA SER A 232 6.84 0.89 1.28
C SER A 232 6.43 2.27 1.80
N GLY A 233 7.40 3.19 1.91
CA GLY A 233 7.17 4.60 2.17
C GLY A 233 7.51 5.43 0.94
N ILE A 234 6.55 6.18 0.41
CA ILE A 234 6.70 6.98 -0.80
C ILE A 234 6.34 8.42 -0.47
N LEU A 235 7.24 9.33 -0.81
CA LEU A 235 7.04 10.77 -0.61
C LEU A 235 6.56 11.41 -1.91
N PHE A 236 5.44 12.08 -1.83
CA PHE A 236 4.82 12.76 -2.98
C PHE A 236 4.79 14.29 -2.77
N GLU A 237 5.02 15.06 -3.83
CA GLU A 237 4.57 16.45 -3.90
C GLU A 237 3.05 16.46 -4.03
N THR A 238 2.40 17.34 -3.26
CA THR A 238 0.93 17.38 -3.19
C THR A 238 0.32 18.61 -3.85
N GLN A 239 1.15 19.57 -4.30
CA GLN A 239 0.69 20.64 -5.18
C GLN A 239 0.49 20.08 -6.59
N VAL A 240 -0.74 20.09 -7.05
CA VAL A 240 -1.14 19.61 -8.38
C VAL A 240 -1.44 20.80 -9.26
N GLU A 241 -1.03 20.74 -10.52
CA GLU A 241 -1.30 21.80 -11.51
C GLU A 241 -2.81 22.06 -11.64
N GLY A 242 -3.19 23.32 -11.74
CA GLY A 242 -4.59 23.74 -11.83
C GLY A 242 -5.35 23.74 -10.50
N ARG A 243 -4.69 23.52 -9.35
CA ARG A 243 -5.28 23.60 -8.03
C ARG A 243 -4.60 24.68 -7.19
N ASP A 244 -5.41 25.52 -6.54
CA ASP A 244 -4.91 26.61 -5.69
C ASP A 244 -4.25 26.07 -4.41
N GLU A 245 -4.83 25.00 -3.83
CA GLU A 245 -4.37 24.39 -2.58
C GLU A 245 -3.78 23.01 -2.82
N PRO A 246 -2.73 22.61 -2.07
CA PRO A 246 -2.16 21.28 -2.15
C PRO A 246 -3.16 20.24 -1.62
N LEU A 247 -3.09 19.01 -2.17
CA LEU A 247 -3.88 17.91 -1.67
C LEU A 247 -3.39 17.45 -0.31
N VAL A 248 -4.33 17.16 0.60
CA VAL A 248 -4.08 16.58 1.92
C VAL A 248 -4.64 15.16 1.91
N PHE A 249 -3.82 14.19 2.26
CA PHE A 249 -4.18 12.78 2.18
C PHE A 249 -4.53 12.18 3.53
N GLY A 250 -5.42 11.17 3.51
CA GLY A 250 -5.84 10.38 4.65
C GLY A 250 -5.84 8.88 4.35
N SER A 251 -6.04 8.08 5.39
CA SER A 251 -6.16 6.62 5.28
C SER A 251 -7.59 6.23 4.94
N SER A 252 -7.80 5.63 3.76
CA SER A 252 -9.14 5.20 3.33
C SER A 252 -9.69 4.00 4.12
N GLY A 253 -8.83 3.18 4.72
CA GLY A 253 -9.18 1.88 5.29
C GLY A 253 -9.20 0.74 4.26
N PHE A 254 -8.92 1.01 2.99
CA PHE A 254 -8.89 0.02 1.92
C PHE A 254 -7.49 -0.35 1.47
N LEU A 255 -7.42 -1.58 0.95
CA LEU A 255 -6.25 -2.14 0.29
C LEU A 255 -6.62 -2.59 -1.13
N TYR A 256 -5.66 -2.50 -2.03
CA TYR A 256 -5.71 -3.09 -3.36
C TYR A 256 -4.46 -3.95 -3.55
N ARG A 257 -4.62 -5.24 -3.85
CA ARG A 257 -3.50 -6.20 -3.96
C ARG A 257 -2.52 -6.09 -2.78
N SER A 258 -3.05 -6.12 -1.57
CA SER A 258 -2.29 -6.00 -0.33
C SER A 258 -1.62 -4.64 -0.07
N ASN A 259 -1.80 -3.63 -0.93
CA ASN A 259 -1.24 -2.31 -0.73
C ASN A 259 -2.31 -1.26 -0.41
N LYS A 260 -1.91 -0.25 0.37
CA LYS A 260 -2.79 0.81 0.85
C LYS A 260 -3.38 1.63 -0.30
N LEU A 261 -4.68 1.91 -0.20
CA LEU A 261 -5.31 3.02 -0.90
C LEU A 261 -5.41 4.21 0.06
N MET A 262 -4.94 5.36 -0.36
CA MET A 262 -5.14 6.63 0.33
C MET A 262 -6.28 7.40 -0.33
N PHE A 263 -6.77 8.46 0.30
CA PHE A 263 -7.75 9.37 -0.29
C PHE A 263 -7.34 10.82 -0.08
N ASP A 264 -7.70 11.71 -0.99
CA ASP A 264 -7.56 13.13 -0.76
C ASP A 264 -8.81 13.70 -0.08
N ARG A 265 -8.59 14.63 0.87
CA ARG A 265 -9.66 15.20 1.69
C ARG A 265 -10.51 16.23 0.95
N ALA A 266 -10.02 16.76 -0.18
CA ALA A 266 -10.73 17.78 -0.94
C ALA A 266 -11.85 17.18 -1.80
N THR A 267 -11.61 16.03 -2.41
CA THR A 267 -12.54 15.41 -3.36
C THR A 267 -13.03 14.04 -2.97
N ASN A 268 -12.43 13.41 -1.94
CA ASN A 268 -12.63 12.01 -1.57
C ASN A 268 -12.30 11.02 -2.70
N SER A 269 -11.44 11.39 -3.66
CA SER A 269 -10.94 10.43 -4.62
C SER A 269 -10.01 9.43 -3.94
N LEU A 270 -10.14 8.15 -4.30
CA LEU A 270 -9.18 7.11 -3.90
C LEU A 270 -7.95 7.17 -4.79
N TRP A 271 -6.78 7.00 -4.17
CA TRP A 271 -5.49 7.01 -4.82
C TRP A 271 -4.71 5.74 -4.54
N ASN A 272 -4.04 5.24 -5.55
CA ASN A 272 -3.08 4.17 -5.39
C ASN A 272 -1.81 4.73 -4.74
N GLN A 273 -1.52 4.28 -3.51
CA GLN A 273 -0.34 4.74 -2.78
C GLN A 273 0.97 4.38 -3.50
N PHE A 274 0.98 3.29 -4.25
CA PHE A 274 2.19 2.85 -4.94
C PHE A 274 2.47 3.68 -6.20
N THR A 275 1.44 4.04 -6.98
CA THR A 275 1.60 4.78 -8.24
C THR A 275 1.48 6.29 -8.10
N GLY A 276 0.79 6.80 -7.07
CA GLY A 276 0.48 8.21 -6.91
C GLY A 276 -0.58 8.71 -7.88
N GLU A 277 -1.49 7.82 -8.33
CA GLU A 277 -2.55 8.12 -9.29
C GLU A 277 -3.93 7.89 -8.68
N PRO A 278 -4.94 8.72 -9.00
CA PRO A 278 -6.30 8.50 -8.57
C PRO A 278 -6.89 7.27 -9.29
N VAL A 279 -7.61 6.42 -8.53
CA VAL A 279 -8.16 5.17 -9.05
C VAL A 279 -9.67 5.09 -9.00
N SER A 280 -10.31 5.99 -8.24
CA SER A 280 -11.77 6.17 -8.15
C SER A 280 -12.06 7.56 -7.62
N GLY A 281 -13.24 8.11 -7.92
CA GLY A 281 -13.66 9.42 -7.45
C GLY A 281 -13.48 10.53 -8.48
N PRO A 282 -13.76 11.80 -8.12
CA PRO A 282 -13.79 12.92 -9.07
C PRO A 282 -12.51 13.14 -9.89
N LEU A 283 -11.35 12.76 -9.36
CA LEU A 283 -10.06 13.00 -10.04
C LEU A 283 -9.61 11.88 -10.97
N VAL A 284 -10.38 10.80 -11.08
CA VAL A 284 -9.95 9.57 -11.77
C VAL A 284 -9.62 9.77 -13.27
N ASP A 285 -10.28 10.71 -13.94
CA ASP A 285 -10.10 10.99 -15.37
C ASP A 285 -9.26 12.24 -15.65
N GLU A 286 -8.72 12.90 -14.60
CA GLU A 286 -7.95 14.15 -14.79
C GLU A 286 -6.48 13.93 -15.18
N GLY A 287 -6.03 12.68 -15.31
CA GLY A 287 -4.66 12.36 -15.72
C GLY A 287 -3.57 12.76 -14.72
N ILE A 288 -3.96 12.99 -13.46
CA ILE A 288 -3.05 13.42 -12.42
C ILE A 288 -2.15 12.26 -11.99
N LYS A 289 -0.86 12.53 -11.90
CA LYS A 289 0.14 11.67 -11.28
C LYS A 289 1.00 12.50 -10.33
N LEU A 290 1.00 12.14 -9.06
CA LEU A 290 1.81 12.84 -8.06
C LEU A 290 3.30 12.64 -8.34
N LYS A 291 4.06 13.70 -8.24
CA LYS A 291 5.52 13.65 -8.40
C LYS A 291 6.15 13.02 -7.18
N ILE A 292 6.95 11.98 -7.39
CA ILE A 292 7.70 11.32 -6.33
C ILE A 292 8.92 12.17 -5.95
N ARG A 293 9.16 12.30 -4.65
CA ARG A 293 10.37 12.91 -4.09
C ARG A 293 11.26 11.86 -3.46
N PRO A 294 12.59 12.06 -3.46
CA PRO A 294 13.49 11.19 -2.74
C PRO A 294 13.16 11.13 -1.24
N VAL A 295 13.14 9.92 -0.72
CA VAL A 295 13.09 9.63 0.71
C VAL A 295 14.07 8.50 1.00
N ALA A 296 14.80 8.56 2.11
CA ALA A 296 15.71 7.51 2.50
C ALA A 296 15.23 6.83 3.78
N ILE A 297 15.17 5.49 3.81
CA ILE A 297 15.19 4.78 5.08
C ILE A 297 16.64 4.65 5.50
N THR A 298 16.96 4.99 6.77
CA THR A 298 18.32 4.90 7.30
C THR A 298 18.29 4.84 8.82
N SER A 299 19.40 4.53 9.48
CA SER A 299 19.50 4.62 10.93
C SER A 299 19.49 6.08 11.39
N TRP A 300 18.93 6.32 12.59
CA TRP A 300 18.94 7.66 13.20
C TRP A 300 20.35 8.23 13.31
N LYS A 301 21.31 7.39 13.72
CA LYS A 301 22.72 7.80 13.78
C LYS A 301 23.23 8.31 12.42
N ALA A 302 23.07 7.52 11.37
CA ALA A 302 23.59 7.90 10.05
C ALA A 302 22.87 9.14 9.49
N TRP A 303 21.56 9.29 9.74
CA TRP A 303 20.83 10.48 9.33
C TRP A 303 21.31 11.73 10.05
N ARG A 304 21.41 11.68 11.38
CA ARG A 304 21.85 12.81 12.22
C ARG A 304 23.28 13.24 11.93
N GLU A 305 24.18 12.28 11.70
CA GLU A 305 25.56 12.57 11.33
C GLU A 305 25.66 13.27 9.96
N ALA A 306 24.84 12.86 8.99
CA ALA A 306 24.78 13.50 7.67
C ALA A 306 24.04 14.84 7.66
N ASN A 307 23.09 15.03 8.58
CA ASN A 307 22.22 16.21 8.68
C ASN A 307 22.16 16.73 10.13
N PRO A 308 23.22 17.38 10.64
CA PRO A 308 23.29 17.77 12.07
C PRO A 308 22.17 18.71 12.52
N GLU A 309 21.66 19.56 11.63
CA GLU A 309 20.59 20.52 11.88
C GLU A 309 19.18 19.94 11.66
N THR A 310 19.07 18.61 11.46
CA THR A 310 17.80 17.97 11.18
C THR A 310 16.81 18.14 12.33
N GLN A 311 15.54 18.32 11.97
CA GLN A 311 14.45 18.18 12.91
C GLN A 311 13.89 16.75 12.87
N VAL A 312 13.27 16.32 13.95
CA VAL A 312 12.71 14.96 14.05
C VAL A 312 11.30 15.01 14.65
N LEU A 313 10.44 14.12 14.17
CA LEU A 313 9.06 13.99 14.62
C LEU A 313 8.98 13.77 16.14
N SER A 314 8.22 14.60 16.84
CA SER A 314 7.99 14.48 18.28
C SER A 314 7.09 13.29 18.64
N LEU A 315 7.24 12.75 19.85
CA LEU A 315 6.25 11.83 20.44
C LEU A 315 4.91 12.50 20.76
N GLU A 316 4.86 13.83 20.80
CA GLU A 316 3.63 14.62 20.99
C GLU A 316 2.84 14.73 19.68
N THR A 317 2.34 13.62 19.20
CA THR A 317 1.61 13.52 17.92
C THR A 317 0.14 13.93 18.01
N GLY A 318 -0.37 14.21 19.23
CA GLY A 318 -1.81 14.40 19.47
C GLY A 318 -2.59 13.09 19.62
N HIS A 319 -1.92 11.93 19.50
CA HIS A 319 -2.53 10.61 19.61
C HIS A 319 -1.86 9.77 20.70
N TYR A 320 -2.67 9.04 21.44
CA TYR A 320 -2.16 8.10 22.44
C TYR A 320 -1.84 6.75 21.79
N ARG A 321 -0.55 6.45 21.65
CA ARG A 321 -0.04 5.18 21.08
C ARG A 321 1.23 4.75 21.80
N ASP A 322 1.52 3.46 21.81
CA ASP A 322 2.82 2.94 22.27
C ASP A 322 3.85 3.05 21.15
N TYR A 323 4.63 4.12 21.17
CA TYR A 323 5.72 4.35 20.21
C TYR A 323 7.03 3.64 20.57
N GLY A 324 6.97 2.59 21.42
CA GLY A 324 8.11 1.76 21.75
C GLY A 324 8.72 1.09 20.51
N SER A 325 10.04 0.88 20.53
CA SER A 325 10.74 0.22 19.42
C SER A 325 10.24 -1.21 19.25
N GLY A 326 9.90 -1.59 18.01
CA GLY A 326 9.43 -2.93 17.66
C GLY A 326 8.05 -3.29 18.21
N VAL A 327 7.21 -2.33 18.62
CA VAL A 327 5.86 -2.59 19.13
C VAL A 327 4.87 -2.78 17.98
N VAL A 328 4.79 -1.81 17.07
CA VAL A 328 3.81 -1.82 15.98
C VAL A 328 4.16 -2.87 14.93
N TYR A 329 3.17 -3.67 14.50
CA TYR A 329 3.28 -4.72 13.47
C TYR A 329 4.39 -5.78 13.72
N ARG A 330 4.90 -5.92 14.94
CA ARG A 330 6.01 -6.82 15.28
C ARG A 330 5.83 -8.25 14.75
N GLU A 331 4.68 -8.85 15.00
CA GLU A 331 4.37 -10.21 14.59
C GLU A 331 4.30 -10.34 13.06
N TYR A 332 3.70 -9.34 12.41
CA TYR A 332 3.63 -9.30 10.95
C TYR A 332 5.03 -9.22 10.33
N PHE A 333 5.90 -8.35 10.85
CA PHE A 333 7.27 -8.22 10.31
C PHE A 333 8.12 -9.48 10.56
N ALA A 334 7.83 -10.22 11.62
CA ALA A 334 8.52 -11.48 11.93
C ALA A 334 7.99 -12.70 11.15
N SER A 335 6.79 -12.62 10.57
CA SER A 335 6.16 -13.70 9.80
C SER A 335 6.51 -13.61 8.31
N PRO A 336 6.73 -14.74 7.61
CA PRO A 336 6.83 -14.76 6.15
C PRO A 336 5.49 -14.55 5.45
N ASP A 337 4.37 -14.69 6.18
CA ASP A 337 3.03 -14.66 5.60
C ASP A 337 2.54 -13.24 5.33
N LEU A 338 1.70 -13.11 4.32
CA LEU A 338 0.99 -11.88 4.00
C LEU A 338 -0.33 -11.82 4.77
N MET A 339 -0.67 -10.65 5.29
CA MET A 339 -1.97 -10.42 5.95
C MET A 339 -3.11 -10.45 4.93
N PHE A 340 -2.89 -9.86 3.75
CA PHE A 340 -3.81 -9.89 2.61
C PHE A 340 -3.13 -10.58 1.42
N PRO A 341 -3.86 -11.40 0.65
CA PRO A 341 -3.27 -12.12 -0.46
C PRO A 341 -3.03 -11.22 -1.67
N THR A 342 -1.97 -11.51 -2.40
CA THR A 342 -1.73 -11.05 -3.77
C THR A 342 -0.83 -12.04 -4.48
N ILE A 343 -0.90 -12.09 -5.80
CA ILE A 343 -0.04 -12.96 -6.61
C ILE A 343 1.38 -12.41 -6.59
N VAL A 344 2.34 -13.32 -6.35
CA VAL A 344 3.78 -13.07 -6.50
C VAL A 344 4.28 -14.00 -7.60
N ARG A 345 4.80 -13.44 -8.67
CA ARG A 345 5.12 -14.20 -9.90
C ARG A 345 6.31 -15.14 -9.73
N ASP A 346 7.35 -14.70 -9.04
CA ASP A 346 8.57 -15.46 -8.85
C ASP A 346 9.10 -15.34 -7.42
N GLU A 347 9.02 -16.45 -6.68
CA GLU A 347 9.63 -16.58 -5.35
C GLU A 347 10.86 -17.49 -5.35
N SER A 348 11.32 -17.97 -6.50
CA SER A 348 12.51 -18.83 -6.59
C SER A 348 13.81 -18.04 -6.38
N ARG A 349 13.84 -16.80 -6.86
CA ARG A 349 15.00 -15.89 -6.79
C ARG A 349 14.98 -14.97 -5.58
N ILE A 350 13.79 -14.56 -5.17
CA ILE A 350 13.57 -13.55 -4.13
C ILE A 350 12.26 -13.88 -3.37
N LYS A 351 12.32 -13.92 -2.05
CA LYS A 351 11.14 -14.24 -1.23
C LYS A 351 10.17 -13.06 -1.18
N ARG A 352 8.87 -13.35 -1.01
CA ARG A 352 7.80 -12.33 -1.02
C ARG A 352 8.04 -11.15 -0.09
N LYS A 353 8.65 -11.34 1.07
CA LYS A 353 8.95 -10.28 2.05
C LYS A 353 10.42 -9.88 2.09
N ASP A 354 11.23 -10.27 1.10
CA ASP A 354 12.54 -9.67 0.93
C ASP A 354 12.37 -8.22 0.46
N TYR A 355 13.20 -7.35 0.98
CA TYR A 355 13.18 -5.94 0.58
C TYR A 355 13.87 -5.73 -0.77
N VAL A 356 13.27 -4.88 -1.57
CA VAL A 356 13.85 -4.32 -2.78
C VAL A 356 13.89 -2.79 -2.67
N PHE A 357 14.85 -2.17 -3.32
CA PHE A 357 14.78 -0.76 -3.68
C PHE A 357 14.31 -0.67 -5.12
N GLY A 358 13.30 0.14 -5.38
CA GLY A 358 12.71 0.26 -6.71
C GLY A 358 12.71 1.69 -7.23
N ILE A 359 12.95 1.84 -8.52
CA ILE A 359 12.86 3.10 -9.28
C ILE A 359 11.77 2.94 -10.34
N ARG A 360 10.90 3.94 -10.48
CA ARG A 360 9.87 4.06 -11.53
C ARG A 360 9.98 5.44 -12.16
N GLU A 361 11.02 5.63 -12.92
CA GLU A 361 11.35 6.88 -13.59
C GLU A 361 11.83 6.59 -15.02
N PHE A 362 11.96 7.61 -15.82
CA PHE A 362 12.51 7.52 -17.18
C PHE A 362 11.73 6.57 -18.09
N GLY A 363 10.42 6.44 -17.87
CA GLY A 363 9.54 5.53 -18.64
C GLY A 363 9.77 4.05 -18.39
N ALA A 364 10.44 3.68 -17.28
CA ALA A 364 10.77 2.30 -16.94
C ALA A 364 10.63 2.05 -15.43
N ALA A 365 10.57 0.76 -15.06
CA ALA A 365 10.62 0.34 -13.67
C ALA A 365 11.70 -0.74 -13.49
N LYS A 366 12.48 -0.62 -12.43
CA LYS A 366 13.50 -1.62 -12.05
C LYS A 366 13.65 -1.70 -10.54
N ALA A 367 13.83 -2.93 -10.03
CA ALA A 367 14.04 -3.22 -8.63
C ALA A 367 15.40 -3.88 -8.39
N TRP A 368 16.03 -3.56 -7.27
CA TRP A 368 17.26 -4.15 -6.78
C TRP A 368 17.01 -4.78 -5.42
N PRO A 369 17.23 -6.11 -5.26
CA PRO A 369 17.16 -6.75 -3.96
C PRO A 369 18.17 -6.11 -2.99
N LEU A 370 17.74 -5.77 -1.77
CA LEU A 370 18.66 -5.18 -0.80
C LEU A 370 19.88 -6.04 -0.53
N LYS A 371 19.74 -7.36 -0.58
CA LYS A 371 20.84 -8.31 -0.44
C LYS A 371 21.94 -8.16 -1.51
N ALA A 372 21.67 -7.56 -2.67
CA ALA A 372 22.68 -7.29 -3.66
C ALA A 372 23.76 -6.34 -3.11
N PHE A 373 23.36 -5.42 -2.23
CA PHE A 373 24.28 -4.46 -1.59
C PHE A 373 25.14 -5.05 -0.46
N GLU A 374 24.92 -6.30 -0.06
CA GLU A 374 25.83 -7.03 0.85
C GLU A 374 27.17 -7.33 0.18
N LYS A 375 27.13 -7.61 -1.13
CA LYS A 375 28.31 -7.92 -1.93
C LYS A 375 28.97 -6.65 -2.50
N GLU A 376 28.16 -5.73 -2.96
CA GLU A 376 28.60 -4.54 -3.66
C GLU A 376 27.80 -3.30 -3.23
N ARG A 377 28.41 -2.45 -2.40
CA ARG A 377 27.78 -1.22 -1.88
C ARG A 377 27.44 -0.20 -2.96
N ILE A 378 28.09 -0.27 -4.11
CA ILE A 378 27.93 0.65 -5.25
C ILE A 378 27.55 -0.17 -6.47
N ILE A 379 26.34 -0.01 -6.94
CA ILE A 379 25.85 -0.66 -8.16
C ILE A 379 25.73 0.38 -9.26
N ASN A 380 26.50 0.22 -10.34
CA ASN A 380 26.36 1.02 -11.55
C ASN A 380 25.44 0.28 -12.50
N ASP A 381 24.32 0.90 -12.85
CA ASP A 381 23.27 0.23 -13.64
C ASP A 381 22.52 1.23 -14.53
N ARG A 382 21.36 0.82 -15.04
CA ARG A 382 20.50 1.61 -15.91
C ARG A 382 19.01 1.36 -15.61
N VAL A 383 18.21 2.43 -15.72
CA VAL A 383 16.74 2.38 -15.72
C VAL A 383 16.25 2.96 -17.03
N GLY A 384 15.55 2.17 -17.85
CA GLY A 384 15.25 2.56 -19.23
C GLY A 384 16.54 2.89 -19.98
N GLN A 385 16.65 4.11 -20.47
CA GLN A 385 17.83 4.61 -21.16
C GLN A 385 18.78 5.44 -20.26
N THR A 386 18.43 5.62 -18.99
CA THR A 386 19.18 6.48 -18.07
C THR A 386 20.15 5.66 -17.22
N ASP A 387 21.41 6.04 -17.26
CA ASP A 387 22.46 5.49 -16.43
C ASP A 387 22.31 5.96 -14.98
N VAL A 388 22.27 5.03 -14.04
CA VAL A 388 22.16 5.31 -12.60
C VAL A 388 23.28 4.65 -11.81
N VAL A 389 23.60 5.25 -10.67
CA VAL A 389 24.41 4.63 -9.61
C VAL A 389 23.59 4.53 -8.35
N LEU A 390 23.58 3.35 -7.74
CA LEU A 390 22.95 3.10 -6.45
C LEU A 390 24.02 2.92 -5.38
N ILE A 391 23.77 3.54 -4.23
CA ILE A 391 24.65 3.47 -3.05
C ILE A 391 23.81 2.86 -1.93
N GLY A 392 24.15 1.63 -1.52
CA GLY A 392 23.31 0.85 -0.61
C GLY A 392 23.99 0.42 0.69
N ASP A 393 23.20 0.36 1.76
CA ASP A 393 23.53 -0.30 3.02
C ASP A 393 22.33 -1.18 3.46
N PRO A 394 22.43 -2.50 3.28
CA PRO A 394 21.34 -3.41 3.59
C PRO A 394 21.01 -3.48 5.09
N LEU A 395 22.00 -3.23 5.97
CA LEU A 395 21.81 -3.28 7.42
C LEU A 395 20.82 -2.22 7.92
N THR A 396 20.82 -1.07 7.28
CA THR A 396 19.95 0.06 7.62
C THR A 396 18.83 0.28 6.59
N ARG A 397 18.68 -0.63 5.63
CA ARG A 397 17.77 -0.51 4.47
C ARG A 397 17.97 0.77 3.67
N THR A 398 19.16 1.33 3.72
CA THR A 398 19.47 2.60 3.04
C THR A 398 19.86 2.32 1.59
N VAL A 399 19.17 2.95 0.65
CA VAL A 399 19.61 3.04 -0.74
C VAL A 399 19.36 4.45 -1.26
N ARG A 400 20.37 5.00 -1.92
CA ARG A 400 20.28 6.27 -2.63
C ARG A 400 20.67 6.04 -4.08
N ALA A 401 19.86 6.55 -5.00
CA ALA A 401 20.15 6.47 -6.43
C ALA A 401 20.40 7.85 -7.02
N TYR A 402 21.32 7.91 -7.98
CA TYR A 402 21.65 9.15 -8.69
C TYR A 402 21.87 8.85 -10.17
N GLU A 403 21.57 9.84 -11.01
CA GLU A 403 22.07 9.79 -12.37
C GLU A 403 23.60 9.74 -12.37
N ARG A 404 24.22 8.91 -13.24
CA ARG A 404 25.68 8.81 -13.30
C ARG A 404 26.31 9.43 -14.57
N GLY A 405 25.52 9.78 -15.56
CA GLY A 405 25.96 10.49 -16.74
C GLY A 405 27.12 9.79 -17.48
N GLY A 406 27.00 8.47 -17.68
CA GLY A 406 28.01 7.65 -18.34
C GLY A 406 29.26 7.32 -17.48
N ARG A 407 29.31 7.76 -16.21
CA ARG A 407 30.44 7.48 -15.30
C ARG A 407 30.29 6.12 -14.65
N THR A 408 31.42 5.56 -14.23
CA THR A 408 31.46 4.41 -13.31
C THR A 408 31.93 4.89 -11.94
N PHE A 409 31.20 4.52 -10.90
CA PHE A 409 31.51 4.84 -9.53
C PHE A 409 31.99 3.61 -8.77
N SER A 410 32.90 3.83 -7.84
CA SER A 410 33.38 2.83 -6.89
C SER A 410 33.57 3.43 -5.51
N MET A 411 33.72 2.60 -4.48
CA MET A 411 34.02 3.02 -3.12
C MET A 411 35.50 2.75 -2.85
N GLU A 412 36.28 3.79 -2.58
CA GLU A 412 37.71 3.69 -2.22
C GLU A 412 37.90 4.26 -0.81
N LYS A 413 38.30 3.41 0.14
CA LYS A 413 38.53 3.79 1.55
C LYS A 413 37.37 4.60 2.16
N GLY A 414 36.11 4.20 1.85
CA GLY A 414 34.92 4.85 2.36
C GLY A 414 34.53 6.15 1.63
N VAL A 415 35.20 6.49 0.54
CA VAL A 415 34.87 7.67 -0.28
C VAL A 415 34.37 7.24 -1.66
N LEU A 416 33.30 7.83 -2.14
CA LEU A 416 32.78 7.61 -3.49
C LEU A 416 33.76 8.25 -4.51
N VAL A 417 34.19 7.47 -5.49
CA VAL A 417 35.16 7.89 -6.51
C VAL A 417 34.64 7.58 -7.91
N SER A 418 34.93 8.47 -8.84
CA SER A 418 34.79 8.24 -10.29
C SER A 418 35.91 8.97 -11.02
N ASP A 419 36.53 8.32 -12.00
CA ASP A 419 37.68 8.86 -12.76
C ASP A 419 38.84 9.35 -11.84
N GLY A 420 39.09 8.61 -10.75
CA GLY A 420 40.11 8.96 -9.74
C GLY A 420 39.79 10.21 -8.92
N LYS A 421 38.56 10.73 -8.99
CA LYS A 421 38.12 11.96 -8.30
C LYS A 421 37.07 11.66 -7.26
N ARG A 422 37.13 12.34 -6.11
CA ARG A 422 36.19 12.20 -5.01
C ARG A 422 34.85 12.88 -5.34
N TRP A 423 33.75 12.25 -4.90
CA TRP A 423 32.40 12.75 -4.97
C TRP A 423 31.76 12.73 -3.58
N ALA A 424 31.05 13.80 -3.24
CA ALA A 424 30.27 13.84 -2.02
C ALA A 424 28.85 13.35 -2.30
N VAL A 425 28.36 12.48 -1.41
CA VAL A 425 26.99 11.97 -1.44
C VAL A 425 26.12 12.89 -0.58
N THR A 426 25.12 13.55 -1.17
CA THR A 426 24.14 14.37 -0.44
C THR A 426 22.73 13.91 -0.73
N GLU A 427 21.75 14.40 0.02
CA GLU A 427 20.37 14.02 -0.20
C GLU A 427 19.79 14.58 -1.51
N ASP A 428 20.37 15.64 -2.06
CA ASP A 428 19.89 16.29 -3.29
C ASP A 428 20.65 15.80 -4.54
N ALA A 429 21.96 15.51 -4.43
CA ALA A 429 22.80 15.21 -5.58
C ALA A 429 24.13 14.55 -5.18
N LEU A 430 24.82 13.92 -6.13
CA LEU A 430 26.26 13.70 -6.02
C LEU A 430 27.00 14.99 -6.42
N LYS A 431 27.86 15.47 -5.54
CA LYS A 431 28.67 16.68 -5.77
C LYS A 431 30.11 16.29 -6.08
N GLY A 432 30.54 16.58 -7.29
CA GLY A 432 31.83 16.23 -7.82
C GLY A 432 32.77 17.43 -8.03
N PRO A 433 33.96 17.20 -8.63
CA PRO A 433 34.95 18.25 -8.90
C PRO A 433 34.39 19.28 -9.87
N LYS A 434 34.90 20.53 -9.76
CA LYS A 434 34.49 21.68 -10.61
C LYS A 434 32.98 21.95 -10.55
N ASN A 435 32.38 21.82 -9.37
CA ASN A 435 30.94 22.03 -9.12
C ASN A 435 30.01 21.16 -9.98
N LYS A 436 30.48 20.02 -10.48
CA LYS A 436 29.60 19.06 -11.15
C LYS A 436 28.60 18.47 -10.17
N THR A 437 27.37 18.40 -10.59
CA THR A 437 26.28 17.75 -9.84
C THR A 437 25.63 16.67 -10.70
N LEU A 438 25.24 15.59 -10.06
CA LEU A 438 24.41 14.52 -10.68
C LEU A 438 23.16 14.37 -9.84
N ALA A 439 22.01 14.45 -10.49
CA ALA A 439 20.72 14.53 -9.83
C ALA A 439 20.41 13.26 -9.03
N ARG A 440 19.74 13.45 -7.89
CA ARG A 440 19.13 12.36 -7.13
C ARG A 440 17.98 11.77 -7.93
N VAL A 441 17.92 10.44 -8.02
CA VAL A 441 16.78 9.72 -8.63
C VAL A 441 15.85 9.25 -7.53
N PRO A 442 14.55 9.60 -7.58
CA PRO A 442 13.58 9.10 -6.63
C PRO A 442 13.42 7.58 -6.74
N GLY A 443 13.31 6.94 -5.61
CA GLY A 443 13.05 5.51 -5.48
C GLY A 443 12.62 5.21 -4.06
N HIS A 444 12.13 4.01 -3.82
CA HIS A 444 11.66 3.64 -2.49
C HIS A 444 11.92 2.17 -2.18
N ILE A 445 11.99 1.86 -0.90
CA ILE A 445 12.04 0.50 -0.41
C ILE A 445 10.61 -0.08 -0.44
N ALA A 446 10.48 -1.36 -0.77
CA ALA A 446 9.24 -2.12 -0.65
C ALA A 446 9.58 -3.60 -0.40
N TYR A 447 8.61 -4.37 0.09
CA TYR A 447 8.66 -5.82 -0.02
C TYR A 447 8.48 -6.25 -1.49
N TRP A 448 9.10 -7.36 -1.87
CA TRP A 448 9.02 -7.88 -3.23
C TRP A 448 7.58 -8.11 -3.69
N PHE A 449 6.73 -8.71 -2.84
CA PHE A 449 5.34 -8.96 -3.21
C PHE A 449 4.58 -7.68 -3.60
N ALA A 450 4.86 -6.58 -2.91
CA ALA A 450 4.20 -5.30 -3.20
C ALA A 450 4.70 -4.71 -4.51
N TRP A 451 5.99 -4.75 -4.76
CA TRP A 451 6.59 -4.31 -6.01
C TRP A 451 6.11 -5.16 -7.19
N ASP A 452 6.24 -6.48 -7.07
CA ASP A 452 5.88 -7.45 -8.12
C ASP A 452 4.37 -7.48 -8.39
N GLY A 453 3.55 -7.46 -7.36
CA GLY A 453 2.08 -7.47 -7.48
C GLY A 453 1.51 -6.24 -8.18
N TYR A 454 2.20 -5.08 -8.10
CA TYR A 454 1.78 -3.85 -8.75
C TYR A 454 2.32 -3.70 -10.17
N LEU A 455 3.59 -3.96 -10.36
CA LEU A 455 4.27 -3.64 -11.62
C LEU A 455 4.36 -4.84 -12.55
N GLY A 456 4.29 -6.02 -12.00
CA GLY A 456 4.24 -7.21 -12.82
C GLY A 456 5.39 -7.28 -13.81
N VAL A 457 5.09 -7.70 -15.04
CA VAL A 457 6.04 -7.84 -16.14
C VAL A 457 6.64 -6.50 -16.62
N GLU A 458 6.07 -5.37 -16.19
CA GLU A 458 6.56 -4.03 -16.55
C GLU A 458 7.82 -3.64 -15.79
N SER A 459 8.21 -4.42 -14.77
CA SER A 459 9.40 -4.14 -13.97
C SER A 459 10.51 -5.15 -14.20
N ALA A 460 11.71 -4.65 -14.45
CA ALA A 460 12.92 -5.47 -14.43
C ALA A 460 13.39 -5.72 -12.99
N LEU A 461 13.99 -6.89 -12.76
CA LEU A 461 14.68 -7.22 -11.51
C LEU A 461 16.18 -7.30 -11.78
N TYR A 462 16.98 -6.65 -10.92
CA TYR A 462 18.42 -6.77 -10.95
C TYR A 462 18.88 -8.18 -10.56
N ASP A 463 19.75 -8.79 -11.35
CA ASP A 463 20.17 -10.18 -11.22
C ASP A 463 21.67 -10.38 -10.88
N GLY A 464 22.41 -9.26 -10.62
CA GLY A 464 23.81 -9.31 -10.20
C GLY A 464 24.79 -9.22 -11.32
#